data_881970835544206578aa2d951187581d
#
_entry.id   881970835544206578aa2d951187581d
#
_cell.length_a   1.000
_cell.length_b   1.000
_cell.length_c   1.000
_cell.angle_alpha   90.00
_cell.angle_beta   90.00
_cell.angle_gamma   90.00
#
_symmetry.space_group_name_H-M   'P 1'
#
loop_
_entity.id
_entity.type
_entity.pdbx_description
1 polymer ?
#
loop_
_entity_poly.entity_id
_entity_poly.type
_entity_poly.pdbx_seq_one_letter_code
_entity_poly.pdbx_strand_id
1 'polypeptide(L)'
;MGLYSVMRDENLLLTAAQSARSILMISCPGCACESLSYEEDLPNRLLEQGKDMDSSAVAVNMVRTRWVDRLTAMGKQVDTLSVVFPCEMFDTDREAILSALPGHDTVMILACGSAYIGIQDILKDYQGTIIPMMHTKGSFVFRLVKDETGKHSKVERATARINKK
;
A
#
# COMPACT_ATOMS: atom_id res chain seq x y z
N MET A 1 1.28 7.76 15.52
CA MET A 1 2.12 8.55 14.59
C MET A 1 2.56 7.61 13.48
N GLY A 2 2.35 7.98 12.24
CA GLY A 2 2.69 7.18 11.07
C GLY A 2 3.60 7.92 10.11
N LEU A 3 3.94 7.28 9.00
CA LEU A 3 4.65 7.91 7.89
C LEU A 3 3.63 8.44 6.89
N TYR A 4 3.78 9.70 6.53
CA TYR A 4 3.03 10.34 5.47
C TYR A 4 3.65 10.01 4.11
N SER A 5 2.86 9.38 3.26
CA SER A 5 3.29 8.99 1.92
C SER A 5 2.24 9.38 0.89
N VAL A 6 2.69 9.76 -0.29
CA VAL A 6 1.82 10.10 -1.42
C VAL A 6 2.06 9.13 -2.57
N MET A 7 1.05 8.90 -3.38
CA MET A 7 1.21 8.14 -4.62
C MET A 7 2.25 8.82 -5.52
N ARG A 8 3.08 8.03 -6.16
CA ARG A 8 3.94 8.51 -7.24
C ARG A 8 3.09 8.85 -8.45
N ASP A 9 3.66 9.65 -9.34
CA ASP A 9 3.01 10.00 -10.59
C ASP A 9 2.56 8.75 -11.36
N GLU A 10 1.31 8.76 -11.79
CA GLU A 10 0.66 7.62 -12.42
C GLU A 10 1.34 7.23 -13.74
N ASN A 11 1.73 8.21 -14.57
CA ASN A 11 2.39 7.93 -15.84
C ASN A 11 3.78 7.32 -15.62
N LEU A 12 4.50 7.74 -14.57
CA LEU A 12 5.78 7.13 -14.20
C LEU A 12 5.60 5.68 -13.78
N LEU A 13 4.56 5.38 -12.98
CA LEU A 13 4.27 4.01 -12.54
C LEU A 13 3.87 3.10 -13.72
N LEU A 14 3.04 3.60 -14.64
CA LEU A 14 2.64 2.86 -15.84
C LEU A 14 3.83 2.61 -16.77
N THR A 15 4.68 3.61 -16.96
CA THR A 15 5.90 3.48 -17.77
C THR A 15 6.85 2.44 -17.14
N ALA A 16 7.03 2.47 -15.83
CA ALA A 16 7.87 1.50 -15.12
C ALA A 16 7.31 0.06 -15.23
N ALA A 17 5.99 -0.09 -15.26
CA ALA A 17 5.32 -1.39 -15.42
C ALA A 17 5.13 -1.82 -16.88
N GLN A 18 5.57 -1.02 -17.87
CA GLN A 18 5.28 -1.27 -19.27
C GLN A 18 5.78 -2.63 -19.77
N SER A 19 6.98 -3.03 -19.41
CA SER A 19 7.59 -4.31 -19.78
C SER A 19 7.13 -5.50 -18.94
N ALA A 20 6.45 -5.27 -17.84
CA ALA A 20 5.96 -6.32 -16.97
C ALA A 20 4.93 -7.20 -17.69
N ARG A 21 4.97 -8.50 -17.45
CA ARG A 21 3.97 -9.47 -17.88
C ARG A 21 3.17 -10.00 -16.71
N SER A 22 3.85 -10.31 -15.61
CA SER A 22 3.26 -10.83 -14.39
C SER A 22 3.74 -10.01 -13.18
N ILE A 23 2.80 -9.41 -12.48
CA ILE A 23 3.03 -8.45 -11.40
C ILE A 23 2.51 -9.03 -10.08
N LEU A 24 3.35 -9.05 -9.06
CA LEU A 24 2.91 -9.20 -7.68
C LEU A 24 2.75 -7.81 -7.06
N MET A 25 1.54 -7.43 -6.72
CA MET A 25 1.28 -6.18 -6.00
C MET A 25 1.20 -6.42 -4.50
N ILE A 26 2.20 -5.93 -3.77
CA ILE A 26 2.26 -6.04 -2.31
C ILE A 26 1.74 -4.74 -1.71
N SER A 27 0.77 -4.82 -0.80
CA SER A 27 0.22 -3.66 -0.09
C SER A 27 0.37 -3.79 1.43
N CYS A 28 0.52 -2.64 2.10
CA CYS A 28 0.54 -2.58 3.56
C CYS A 28 -0.67 -1.78 4.07
N PRO A 29 -1.52 -2.38 4.92
CA PRO A 29 -2.70 -1.73 5.46
C PRO A 29 -2.41 -0.73 6.60
N GLY A 30 -1.13 -0.47 6.93
CA GLY A 30 -0.70 0.46 7.96
C GLY A 30 -0.70 1.93 7.49
N CYS A 31 0.43 2.61 7.62
CA CYS A 31 0.59 4.04 7.31
C CYS A 31 0.16 4.41 5.88
N ALA A 32 0.21 3.48 4.92
CA ALA A 32 -0.27 3.70 3.56
C ALA A 32 -1.79 3.96 3.55
N CYS A 33 -2.56 3.20 4.34
CA CYS A 33 -4.01 3.37 4.41
C CYS A 33 -4.40 4.76 4.93
N GLU A 34 -3.78 5.22 6.03
CA GLU A 34 -4.03 6.56 6.56
C GLU A 34 -3.62 7.67 5.57
N SER A 35 -2.49 7.50 4.91
CA SER A 35 -2.00 8.46 3.92
C SER A 35 -2.96 8.57 2.72
N LEU A 36 -3.42 7.46 2.18
CA LEU A 36 -4.38 7.42 1.07
C LEU A 36 -5.75 7.95 1.47
N SER A 37 -6.21 7.62 2.68
CA SER A 37 -7.44 8.20 3.24
C SER A 37 -7.37 9.74 3.29
N TYR A 38 -6.23 10.29 3.70
CA TYR A 38 -6.02 11.74 3.74
C TYR A 38 -5.91 12.36 2.35
N GLU A 39 -5.09 11.78 1.48
CA GLU A 39 -4.81 12.36 0.15
C GLU A 39 -6.02 12.35 -0.78
N GLU A 40 -6.74 11.22 -0.81
CA GLU A 40 -7.82 10.99 -1.75
C GLU A 40 -9.21 11.14 -1.12
N ASP A 41 -9.29 11.58 0.14
CA ASP A 41 -10.55 11.72 0.90
C ASP A 41 -11.37 10.43 0.99
N LEU A 42 -10.70 9.28 1.09
CA LEU A 42 -11.31 7.96 1.16
C LEU A 42 -11.63 7.56 2.61
N PRO A 43 -12.63 6.67 2.83
CA PRO A 43 -12.78 5.99 4.11
C PRO A 43 -11.47 5.28 4.48
N ASN A 44 -11.04 5.39 5.75
CA ASN A 44 -9.79 4.77 6.19
C ASN A 44 -9.99 3.29 6.49
N ARG A 45 -10.82 2.98 7.51
CA ARG A 45 -11.04 1.60 7.97
C ARG A 45 -12.50 1.35 8.29
N LEU A 46 -12.95 0.11 8.11
CA LEU A 46 -14.20 -0.39 8.67
C LEU A 46 -14.14 -0.33 10.20
N LEU A 47 -15.22 0.10 10.84
CA LEU A 47 -15.39 0.14 12.30
C LEU A 47 -16.07 -1.12 12.86
N GLU A 48 -16.29 -2.13 12.03
CA GLU A 48 -16.88 -3.40 12.42
C GLU A 48 -15.93 -4.16 13.36
N GLN A 49 -16.47 -4.68 14.47
CA GLN A 49 -15.68 -5.48 15.40
C GLN A 49 -15.30 -6.83 14.79
N GLY A 50 -14.11 -7.33 15.14
CA GLY A 50 -13.62 -8.63 14.71
C GLY A 50 -12.98 -8.66 13.31
N LYS A 51 -12.87 -7.52 12.63
CA LYS A 51 -12.09 -7.42 11.39
C LYS A 51 -10.60 -7.30 11.72
N ASP A 52 -9.79 -8.06 11.00
CA ASP A 52 -8.34 -7.89 11.03
C ASP A 52 -7.91 -6.58 10.33
N MET A 53 -6.63 -6.29 10.41
CA MET A 53 -6.10 -5.04 9.88
C MET A 53 -6.23 -4.95 8.37
N ASP A 54 -6.06 -6.03 7.64
CA ASP A 54 -6.15 -6.05 6.18
C ASP A 54 -7.61 -5.91 5.70
N SER A 55 -8.51 -6.75 6.20
CA SER A 55 -9.93 -6.73 5.81
C SER A 55 -10.63 -5.42 6.21
N SER A 56 -10.14 -4.72 7.24
CA SER A 56 -10.68 -3.42 7.65
C SER A 56 -10.12 -2.24 6.84
N ALA A 57 -8.98 -2.39 6.17
CA ALA A 57 -8.26 -1.29 5.50
C ALA A 57 -8.94 -0.88 4.18
N VAL A 58 -9.82 0.11 4.22
CA VAL A 58 -10.64 0.51 3.05
C VAL A 58 -9.82 1.29 2.03
N ALA A 59 -9.14 2.37 2.43
CA ALA A 59 -8.45 3.24 1.48
C ALA A 59 -7.41 2.52 0.63
N VAL A 60 -6.53 1.73 1.27
CA VAL A 60 -5.49 0.98 0.54
C VAL A 60 -6.09 -0.09 -0.36
N ASN A 61 -7.16 -0.76 0.07
CA ASN A 61 -7.84 -1.78 -0.73
C ASN A 61 -8.53 -1.17 -1.96
N MET A 62 -9.15 0.00 -1.84
CA MET A 62 -9.73 0.72 -2.97
C MET A 62 -8.66 1.12 -3.99
N VAL A 63 -7.54 1.67 -3.54
CA VAL A 63 -6.43 2.07 -4.43
C VAL A 63 -5.80 0.83 -5.08
N ARG A 64 -5.57 -0.24 -4.32
CA ARG A 64 -5.07 -1.51 -4.84
C ARG A 64 -5.97 -2.05 -5.96
N THR A 65 -7.29 -2.11 -5.74
CA THR A 65 -8.26 -2.59 -6.73
C THR A 65 -8.21 -1.75 -8.01
N ARG A 66 -8.21 -0.43 -7.92
CA ARG A 66 -8.09 0.45 -9.11
C ARG A 66 -6.84 0.16 -9.92
N TRP A 67 -5.71 -0.08 -9.26
CA TRP A 67 -4.45 -0.40 -9.94
C TRP A 67 -4.47 -1.79 -10.57
N VAL A 68 -5.04 -2.79 -9.88
CA VAL A 68 -5.22 -4.14 -10.43
C VAL A 68 -6.07 -4.08 -11.70
N ASP A 69 -7.23 -3.42 -11.64
CA ASP A 69 -8.13 -3.28 -12.79
C ASP A 69 -7.41 -2.62 -13.98
N ARG A 70 -6.67 -1.56 -13.72
CA ARG A 70 -5.94 -0.82 -14.73
C ARG A 70 -4.83 -1.64 -15.39
N LEU A 71 -4.00 -2.31 -14.59
CA LEU A 71 -2.92 -3.16 -15.11
C LEU A 71 -3.46 -4.37 -15.86
N THR A 72 -4.55 -4.96 -15.38
CA THR A 72 -5.24 -6.07 -16.07
C THR A 72 -5.80 -5.61 -17.42
N ALA A 73 -6.39 -4.41 -17.49
CA ALA A 73 -6.84 -3.81 -18.75
C ALA A 73 -5.69 -3.58 -19.75
N MET A 74 -4.46 -3.42 -19.26
CA MET A 74 -3.24 -3.36 -20.09
C MET A 74 -2.70 -4.74 -20.48
N GLY A 75 -3.41 -5.82 -20.17
CA GLY A 75 -3.02 -7.20 -20.48
C GLY A 75 -1.98 -7.80 -19.53
N LYS A 76 -1.80 -7.21 -18.34
CA LYS A 76 -0.89 -7.75 -17.32
C LYS A 76 -1.60 -8.80 -16.45
N GLN A 77 -0.90 -9.86 -16.08
CA GLN A 77 -1.34 -10.73 -14.99
C GLN A 77 -0.98 -10.03 -13.68
N VAL A 78 -1.93 -9.90 -12.75
CA VAL A 78 -1.71 -9.22 -11.48
C VAL A 78 -2.24 -10.07 -10.33
N ASP A 79 -1.34 -10.46 -9.46
CA ASP A 79 -1.65 -11.10 -8.18
C ASP A 79 -1.42 -10.10 -7.05
N THR A 80 -2.14 -10.24 -5.95
CA THR A 80 -2.06 -9.30 -4.82
C THR A 80 -1.70 -10.02 -3.53
N LEU A 81 -0.89 -9.37 -2.71
CA LEU A 81 -0.56 -9.80 -1.36
C LEU A 81 -0.67 -8.61 -0.41
N SER A 82 -1.38 -8.78 0.70
CA SER A 82 -1.37 -7.81 1.80
C SER A 82 -0.46 -8.31 2.90
N VAL A 83 0.43 -7.43 3.37
CA VAL A 83 1.38 -7.73 4.44
C VAL A 83 1.27 -6.66 5.52
N VAL A 84 0.98 -7.09 6.73
CA VAL A 84 0.77 -6.19 7.87
C VAL A 84 2.10 -5.85 8.51
N PHE A 85 2.49 -4.57 8.49
CA PHE A 85 3.74 -4.06 9.07
C PHE A 85 5.04 -4.72 8.58
N PRO A 86 5.27 -4.84 7.25
CA PRO A 86 6.51 -5.42 6.74
C PRO A 86 7.77 -4.63 7.16
N CYS A 87 7.61 -3.44 7.72
CA CYS A 87 8.69 -2.68 8.36
C CYS A 87 9.17 -3.28 9.69
N GLU A 88 8.41 -4.20 10.29
CA GLU A 88 8.81 -4.95 11.51
C GLU A 88 9.48 -6.28 11.16
N MET A 89 9.43 -6.69 9.89
CA MET A 89 10.15 -7.83 9.31
C MET A 89 9.90 -9.16 10.02
N PHE A 90 8.63 -9.48 10.33
CA PHE A 90 8.27 -10.78 10.89
C PHE A 90 8.59 -11.93 9.90
N ASP A 91 9.02 -13.08 10.42
CA ASP A 91 9.32 -14.25 9.60
C ASP A 91 8.11 -14.71 8.77
N THR A 92 6.90 -14.64 9.33
CA THR A 92 5.64 -14.97 8.63
C THR A 92 5.41 -14.09 7.41
N ASP A 93 5.73 -12.81 7.49
CA ASP A 93 5.58 -11.85 6.37
C ASP A 93 6.62 -12.15 5.29
N ARG A 94 7.85 -12.45 5.72
CA ARG A 94 8.93 -12.89 4.83
C ARG A 94 8.54 -14.15 4.06
N GLU A 95 8.04 -15.17 4.75
CA GLU A 95 7.59 -16.43 4.14
C GLU A 95 6.44 -16.19 3.16
N ALA A 96 5.46 -15.37 3.51
CA ALA A 96 4.33 -15.02 2.66
C ALA A 96 4.81 -14.34 1.36
N ILE A 97 5.72 -13.36 1.46
CA ILE A 97 6.27 -12.65 0.29
C ILE A 97 7.04 -13.62 -0.60
N LEU A 98 7.96 -14.40 -0.03
CA LEU A 98 8.79 -15.33 -0.79
C LEU A 98 7.96 -16.45 -1.45
N SER A 99 6.89 -16.90 -0.80
CA SER A 99 5.98 -17.91 -1.35
C SER A 99 5.11 -17.37 -2.50
N ALA A 100 4.74 -16.09 -2.46
CA ALA A 100 3.95 -15.45 -3.51
C ALA A 100 4.78 -15.02 -4.73
N LEU A 101 6.10 -14.90 -4.58
CA LEU A 101 7.00 -14.33 -5.58
C LEU A 101 7.18 -15.15 -6.87
N PRO A 102 7.17 -16.51 -6.85
CA PRO A 102 7.44 -17.30 -8.05
C PRO A 102 6.45 -17.00 -9.19
N GLY A 103 6.99 -16.85 -10.41
CA GLY A 103 6.19 -16.59 -11.61
C GLY A 103 5.96 -15.10 -11.91
N HIS A 104 6.37 -14.21 -11.02
CA HIS A 104 6.27 -12.76 -11.24
C HIS A 104 7.60 -12.18 -11.70
N ASP A 105 7.58 -11.35 -12.75
CA ASP A 105 8.75 -10.62 -13.25
C ASP A 105 8.85 -9.20 -12.68
N THR A 106 7.79 -8.74 -12.00
CA THR A 106 7.72 -7.41 -11.43
C THR A 106 6.99 -7.44 -10.08
N VAL A 107 7.50 -6.69 -9.11
CA VAL A 107 6.85 -6.46 -7.81
C VAL A 107 6.51 -4.98 -7.70
N MET A 108 5.24 -4.65 -7.52
CA MET A 108 4.78 -3.28 -7.24
C MET A 108 4.42 -3.17 -5.75
N ILE A 109 4.93 -2.13 -5.08
CA ILE A 109 4.80 -2.02 -3.61
C ILE A 109 3.96 -0.78 -3.26
N LEU A 110 2.73 -1.01 -2.80
CA LEU A 110 1.79 0.01 -2.31
C LEU A 110 1.94 0.14 -0.79
N ALA A 111 2.98 0.82 -0.36
CA ALA A 111 3.34 0.96 1.04
C ALA A 111 4.18 2.22 1.30
N CYS A 112 4.31 2.61 2.58
CA CYS A 112 5.20 3.68 2.99
C CYS A 112 6.69 3.29 2.86
N GLY A 113 7.59 4.27 2.98
CA GLY A 113 9.02 4.05 2.78
C GLY A 113 9.65 3.03 3.72
N SER A 114 9.21 2.96 4.99
CA SER A 114 9.75 1.94 5.92
C SER A 114 9.34 0.53 5.50
N ALA A 115 8.08 0.34 5.13
CA ALA A 115 7.59 -0.95 4.63
C ALA A 115 8.27 -1.32 3.29
N TYR A 116 8.50 -0.33 2.40
CA TYR A 116 9.25 -0.54 1.18
C TYR A 116 10.67 -1.07 1.46
N ILE A 117 11.39 -0.47 2.41
CA ILE A 117 12.75 -0.91 2.78
C ILE A 117 12.71 -2.35 3.31
N GLY A 118 11.76 -2.69 4.21
CA GLY A 118 11.62 -4.05 4.72
C GLY A 118 11.34 -5.08 3.62
N ILE A 119 10.42 -4.77 2.69
CA ILE A 119 10.14 -5.65 1.56
C ILE A 119 11.36 -5.75 0.62
N GLN A 120 12.05 -4.65 0.35
CA GLN A 120 13.24 -4.65 -0.50
C GLN A 120 14.35 -5.52 0.09
N ASP A 121 14.54 -5.53 1.40
CA ASP A 121 15.51 -6.40 2.06
C ASP A 121 15.13 -7.89 1.91
N ILE A 122 13.85 -8.22 2.02
CA ILE A 122 13.36 -9.59 1.75
C ILE A 122 13.64 -9.98 0.29
N LEU A 123 13.48 -9.05 -0.63
CA LEU A 123 13.62 -9.27 -2.08
C LEU A 123 15.05 -9.05 -2.61
N LYS A 124 16.06 -8.99 -1.75
CA LYS A 124 17.45 -8.68 -2.15
C LYS A 124 18.01 -9.58 -3.26
N ASP A 125 17.57 -10.84 -3.32
CA ASP A 125 18.01 -11.82 -4.32
C ASP A 125 17.04 -11.94 -5.51
N TYR A 126 15.97 -11.15 -5.54
CA TYR A 126 15.02 -11.13 -6.62
C TYR A 126 15.60 -10.43 -7.85
N GLN A 127 15.49 -11.10 -9.02
CA GLN A 127 16.10 -10.62 -10.26
C GLN A 127 15.14 -9.80 -11.14
N GLY A 128 13.87 -9.66 -10.71
CA GLY A 128 12.87 -8.88 -11.43
C GLY A 128 12.89 -7.39 -11.08
N THR A 129 11.91 -6.67 -11.57
CA THR A 129 11.76 -5.23 -11.32
C THR A 129 10.99 -4.98 -10.02
N ILE A 130 11.46 -4.04 -9.18
CA ILE A 130 10.76 -3.60 -7.97
C ILE A 130 10.34 -2.14 -8.16
N ILE A 131 9.04 -1.87 -8.07
CA ILE A 131 8.45 -0.54 -8.30
C ILE A 131 7.78 -0.05 -7.02
N PRO A 132 8.33 0.95 -6.33
CA PRO A 132 7.65 1.61 -5.23
C PRO A 132 6.51 2.49 -5.76
N MET A 133 5.28 2.26 -5.31
CA MET A 133 4.12 3.03 -5.76
C MET A 133 3.92 4.33 -4.96
N MET A 134 4.46 4.40 -3.75
CA MET A 134 4.35 5.57 -2.89
C MET A 134 5.71 6.22 -2.62
N HIS A 135 5.67 7.49 -2.23
CA HIS A 135 6.83 8.26 -1.81
C HIS A 135 6.57 8.86 -0.43
N THR A 136 7.40 8.52 0.55
CA THR A 136 7.30 9.07 1.91
C THR A 136 7.81 10.50 1.94
N LYS A 137 6.98 11.41 2.43
CA LYS A 137 7.23 12.86 2.52
C LYS A 137 7.52 13.34 3.93
N GLY A 138 7.32 12.50 4.95
CA GLY A 138 7.56 12.89 6.33
C GLY A 138 6.80 12.05 7.34
N SER A 139 6.62 12.60 8.53
CA SER A 139 5.79 12.01 9.60
C SER A 139 4.40 12.63 9.60
N PHE A 140 3.43 11.88 10.11
CA PHE A 140 2.01 12.19 10.02
C PHE A 140 1.32 11.98 11.38
N VAL A 141 0.66 13.01 11.87
CA VAL A 141 -0.19 12.97 13.06
C VAL A 141 -1.58 13.48 12.68
N PHE A 142 -2.61 12.78 13.07
CA PHE A 142 -4.00 13.08 12.73
C PHE A 142 -4.96 12.49 13.76
N ARG A 143 -6.20 12.95 13.74
CA ARG A 143 -7.31 12.34 14.44
C ARG A 143 -8.16 11.52 13.48
N LEU A 144 -8.64 10.36 13.92
CA LEU A 144 -9.65 9.59 13.22
C LEU A 144 -11.04 9.96 13.74
N VAL A 145 -11.96 10.17 12.84
CA VAL A 145 -13.38 10.39 13.12
C VAL A 145 -14.22 9.36 12.38
N LYS A 146 -15.47 9.18 12.78
CA LYS A 146 -16.42 8.38 11.99
C LYS A 146 -16.80 9.15 10.73
N ASP A 147 -16.95 8.43 9.62
CA ASP A 147 -17.52 9.00 8.41
C ASP A 147 -19.02 9.27 8.56
N GLU A 148 -19.63 9.88 7.57
CA GLU A 148 -21.07 10.22 7.56
C GLU A 148 -21.99 9.00 7.68
N THR A 149 -21.52 7.83 7.25
CA THR A 149 -22.27 6.57 7.35
C THR A 149 -22.17 5.93 8.73
N GLY A 150 -21.20 6.34 9.55
CA GLY A 150 -20.85 5.72 10.82
C GLY A 150 -20.21 4.34 10.72
N LYS A 151 -19.98 3.83 9.50
CA LYS A 151 -19.44 2.49 9.24
C LYS A 151 -17.90 2.48 9.13
N HIS A 152 -17.32 3.61 8.79
CA HIS A 152 -15.87 3.71 8.59
C HIS A 152 -15.27 4.80 9.48
N SER A 153 -13.97 4.67 9.76
CA SER A 153 -13.16 5.80 10.19
C SER A 153 -12.68 6.59 8.98
N LYS A 154 -12.38 7.86 9.20
CA LYS A 154 -11.80 8.77 8.22
C LYS A 154 -10.76 9.65 8.91
N VAL A 155 -9.71 10.04 8.19
CA VAL A 155 -8.74 11.01 8.67
C VAL A 155 -9.38 12.40 8.68
N GLU A 156 -9.45 13.03 9.86
CA GLU A 156 -9.96 14.39 9.99
C GLU A 156 -8.89 15.39 9.50
N ARG A 157 -9.09 15.89 8.29
CA ARG A 157 -8.10 16.72 7.57
C ARG A 157 -7.69 17.96 8.34
N ALA A 158 -8.63 18.59 9.06
CA ALA A 158 -8.37 19.80 9.87
C ALA A 158 -7.38 19.57 11.02
N THR A 159 -7.23 18.33 11.50
CA THR A 159 -6.31 17.97 12.57
C THR A 159 -4.98 17.43 12.07
N ALA A 160 -4.88 17.17 10.77
CA ALA A 160 -3.70 16.56 10.18
C ALA A 160 -2.50 17.51 10.24
N ARG A 161 -1.40 17.01 10.76
CA ARG A 161 -0.11 17.71 10.81
C ARG A 161 0.94 16.83 10.14
N ILE A 162 1.55 17.37 9.11
CA ILE A 162 2.58 16.70 8.34
C ILE A 162 3.89 17.44 8.57
N ASN A 163 4.86 16.76 9.17
CA ASN A 163 6.22 17.25 9.28
C ASN A 163 7.01 16.71 8.08
N LYS A 164 7.14 17.53 7.06
CA LYS A 164 7.92 17.21 5.83
C LYS A 164 9.40 17.36 6.15
N LYS A 165 10.17 16.35 5.77
CA LYS A 165 11.64 16.41 5.76
C LYS A 165 12.14 16.79 4.38
#